data_5ebaf4658de4e9a10d676b07008c87a7
#
_entry.id   5ebaf4658de4e9a10d676b07008c87a7
#
_cell.length_a   1.000
_cell.length_b   1.000
_cell.length_c   1.000
_cell.angle_alpha   90.00
_cell.angle_beta   90.00
_cell.angle_gamma   90.00
#
_symmetry.space_group_name_H-M   'P 1'
#
loop_
_entity.id
_entity.type
_entity.pdbx_description
1 polymer ?
#
loop_
_entity_poly.entity_id
_entity_poly.type
_entity_poly.pdbx_seq_one_letter_code
_entity_poly.pdbx_strand_id
1 'polypeptide(L)'
;MTIVNVELLQSCSSRPDREGRDRLEILTALIDGPSFDAMFRPDVIDVPPEHPIYRWVCIVDGCQRPGSGSGDLCGEHEVQWSREQARGVGKAAFLSAATGLPRYVRVEDTPCRICPDRPIAQSELLLCRSHQMRWFRYQQSVGEAAQFDEWLNSQSPLPGYGTCVVAVCLSRAHAPLGLCTRHDARYERDGRPGGAMLPVRWWNRYERIGEPVPIDYADEQAFRRWCATTSAPPGGGRINLLGLRPLVAAEIKWGLFVHARRARPQRWQLGWLRSLVITCRDLELDSLVGLQPDISGCPQMARAIAKEIQRELRLVYYTPADTRDAGFIETDHFGIRFPHRGSHFDLTGIPQRWLRDLVWDHLTGLLQLPQPPRTGGVFDATRRAATELGVFLENDAPEAGTTRDCSTASTCAGSSPTNVAANATACRRWR
;
A
#
# COMPACT_ATOMS: atom_id res chain seq x y z
N MET A 1 -3.32 11.08 -29.14
CA MET A 1 -2.30 10.04 -29.40
C MET A 1 -1.78 9.55 -28.07
N THR A 2 -2.37 8.45 -27.57
CA THR A 2 -2.23 7.95 -26.16
C THR A 2 -1.49 6.59 -26.15
N ILE A 3 -0.39 6.45 -26.91
CA ILE A 3 0.25 5.13 -27.08
C ILE A 3 1.56 4.98 -26.26
N VAL A 4 2.10 6.07 -25.71
CA VAL A 4 3.45 6.02 -25.07
C VAL A 4 3.42 5.43 -23.64
N ASN A 5 2.28 5.45 -22.94
CA ASN A 5 2.23 5.02 -21.54
C ASN A 5 2.11 3.51 -21.33
N VAL A 6 1.67 2.75 -22.32
CA VAL A 6 1.44 1.29 -22.16
C VAL A 6 2.74 0.49 -22.34
N GLU A 7 3.62 0.92 -23.23
CA GLU A 7 4.89 0.21 -23.49
C GLU A 7 5.93 0.37 -22.36
N LEU A 8 5.94 1.51 -21.66
CA LEU A 8 6.87 1.72 -20.54
C LEU A 8 6.50 0.90 -19.30
N LEU A 9 5.21 0.61 -19.10
CA LEU A 9 4.75 -0.28 -18.02
C LEU A 9 4.99 -1.76 -18.33
N GLN A 10 5.13 -2.13 -19.61
CA GLN A 10 5.38 -3.52 -20.02
C GLN A 10 6.85 -3.93 -19.95
N SER A 11 7.81 -3.00 -19.89
CA SER A 11 9.24 -3.33 -19.89
C SER A 11 9.79 -3.82 -18.53
N CYS A 12 9.01 -3.72 -17.44
CA CYS A 12 9.41 -4.23 -16.11
C CYS A 12 8.85 -5.63 -15.79
N SER A 13 8.21 -6.31 -16.72
CA SER A 13 7.67 -7.64 -16.46
C SER A 13 8.71 -8.73 -16.74
N SER A 14 9.59 -9.01 -15.78
CA SER A 14 10.12 -10.37 -15.69
C SER A 14 8.91 -11.32 -15.59
N ARG A 15 8.82 -12.34 -16.45
CA ARG A 15 7.74 -13.35 -16.36
C ARG A 15 7.73 -13.90 -14.93
N PRO A 16 6.57 -13.86 -14.23
CA PRO A 16 6.48 -14.48 -12.92
C PRO A 16 6.86 -15.96 -13.05
N ASP A 17 7.47 -16.50 -12.00
CA ASP A 17 7.71 -17.92 -11.88
C ASP A 17 6.38 -18.70 -11.92
N ARG A 18 6.44 -20.04 -11.95
CA ARG A 18 5.24 -20.88 -12.00
C ARG A 18 4.34 -20.63 -10.79
N GLU A 19 4.94 -20.57 -9.59
CA GLU A 19 4.21 -20.36 -8.34
C GLU A 19 3.51 -18.99 -8.31
N GLY A 20 4.18 -17.94 -8.79
CA GLY A 20 3.59 -16.61 -8.89
C GLY A 20 2.43 -16.55 -9.89
N ARG A 21 2.47 -17.33 -10.98
CA ARG A 21 1.34 -17.42 -11.92
C ARG A 21 0.15 -18.14 -11.30
N ASP A 22 0.35 -19.29 -10.67
CA ASP A 22 -0.69 -20.08 -10.03
C ASP A 22 -1.39 -19.22 -8.92
N ARG A 23 -0.64 -18.49 -8.12
CA ARG A 23 -1.16 -17.54 -7.12
C ARG A 23 -1.97 -16.40 -7.71
N LEU A 24 -1.51 -15.82 -8.82
CA LEU A 24 -2.23 -14.78 -9.53
C LEU A 24 -3.56 -15.29 -10.08
N GLU A 25 -3.58 -16.48 -10.67
CA GLU A 25 -4.80 -17.11 -11.20
C GLU A 25 -5.82 -17.35 -10.08
N ILE A 26 -5.39 -17.88 -8.94
CA ILE A 26 -6.25 -18.06 -7.76
C ILE A 26 -6.86 -16.73 -7.32
N LEU A 27 -6.05 -15.70 -7.13
CA LEU A 27 -6.56 -14.40 -6.69
C LEU A 27 -7.45 -13.72 -7.73
N THR A 28 -7.11 -13.84 -9.02
CA THR A 28 -7.94 -13.30 -10.09
C THR A 28 -9.34 -13.94 -10.08
N ALA A 29 -9.41 -15.26 -9.96
CA ALA A 29 -10.68 -15.96 -9.86
C ALA A 29 -11.53 -15.53 -8.65
N LEU A 30 -10.88 -15.28 -7.50
CA LEU A 30 -11.54 -14.78 -6.29
C LEU A 30 -12.02 -13.32 -6.44
N ILE A 31 -11.20 -12.46 -7.06
CA ILE A 31 -11.51 -11.04 -7.28
C ILE A 31 -12.64 -10.88 -8.33
N ASP A 32 -12.66 -11.72 -9.33
CA ASP A 32 -13.73 -11.72 -10.35
C ASP A 32 -15.04 -12.35 -9.84
N GLY A 33 -14.97 -13.08 -8.73
CA GLY A 33 -16.10 -13.74 -8.11
C GLY A 33 -17.20 -12.77 -7.65
N PRO A 34 -18.48 -13.22 -7.61
CA PRO A 34 -19.63 -12.36 -7.28
C PRO A 34 -19.62 -11.83 -5.84
N SER A 35 -18.91 -12.48 -4.93
CA SER A 35 -18.83 -12.09 -3.53
C SER A 35 -17.77 -10.99 -3.27
N PHE A 36 -16.92 -10.70 -4.24
CA PHE A 36 -15.89 -9.67 -4.12
C PHE A 36 -16.47 -8.28 -4.37
N ASP A 37 -16.14 -7.33 -3.49
CA ASP A 37 -16.62 -5.95 -3.59
C ASP A 37 -16.04 -5.25 -4.83
N ALA A 38 -16.92 -4.78 -5.71
CA ALA A 38 -16.57 -4.09 -6.95
C ALA A 38 -15.68 -2.86 -6.74
N MET A 39 -15.76 -2.21 -5.58
CA MET A 39 -14.93 -1.05 -5.23
C MET A 39 -13.43 -1.38 -5.26
N PHE A 40 -13.03 -2.60 -4.89
CA PHE A 40 -11.62 -2.99 -4.84
C PHE A 40 -11.08 -3.60 -6.13
N ARG A 41 -11.91 -3.78 -7.17
CA ARG A 41 -11.47 -4.38 -8.46
C ARG A 41 -10.53 -3.50 -9.28
N PRO A 42 -10.75 -2.17 -9.40
CA PRO A 42 -9.88 -1.32 -10.21
C PRO A 42 -8.46 -1.24 -9.65
N ASP A 43 -7.47 -0.95 -10.53
CA ASP A 43 -6.10 -0.66 -10.10
C ASP A 43 -5.97 0.71 -9.42
N VAL A 44 -6.93 1.59 -9.66
CA VAL A 44 -7.11 2.84 -8.93
C VAL A 44 -8.39 2.74 -8.14
N ILE A 45 -8.24 2.50 -6.84
CA ILE A 45 -9.36 2.32 -5.92
C ILE A 45 -9.76 3.69 -5.39
N ASP A 46 -10.96 4.16 -5.74
CA ASP A 46 -11.55 5.38 -5.20
C ASP A 46 -12.40 5.03 -3.99
N VAL A 47 -11.88 5.31 -2.80
CA VAL A 47 -12.56 5.05 -1.52
C VAL A 47 -13.54 6.18 -1.24
N PRO A 48 -14.82 5.88 -0.99
CA PRO A 48 -15.79 6.90 -0.56
C PRO A 48 -15.33 7.64 0.71
N PRO A 49 -15.59 8.93 0.83
CA PRO A 49 -15.14 9.74 1.99
C PRO A 49 -15.53 9.14 3.34
N GLU A 50 -16.74 8.63 3.43
CA GLU A 50 -17.36 8.10 4.65
C GLU A 50 -17.36 6.57 4.73
N HIS A 51 -16.47 5.92 3.95
CA HIS A 51 -16.37 4.46 4.02
C HIS A 51 -16.17 3.98 5.47
N PRO A 52 -16.93 3.00 5.95
CA PRO A 52 -16.96 2.64 7.38
C PRO A 52 -15.58 2.24 7.93
N ILE A 53 -14.75 1.60 7.08
CA ILE A 53 -13.44 1.09 7.48
C ILE A 53 -12.30 2.01 7.03
N TYR A 54 -12.37 2.53 5.81
CA TYR A 54 -11.30 3.34 5.17
C TYR A 54 -11.67 4.82 5.09
N ARG A 55 -12.44 5.33 6.06
CA ARG A 55 -12.78 6.75 6.14
C ARG A 55 -11.51 7.60 6.09
N TRP A 56 -11.51 8.60 5.23
CA TRP A 56 -10.36 9.49 5.04
C TRP A 56 -10.70 10.97 5.22
N VAL A 57 -11.96 11.30 5.42
CA VAL A 57 -12.39 12.66 5.76
C VAL A 57 -12.40 12.89 7.28
N CYS A 58 -12.29 14.13 7.66
CA CYS A 58 -12.41 14.60 9.04
C CYS A 58 -13.69 14.08 9.72
N ILE A 59 -13.60 13.77 11.02
CA ILE A 59 -14.74 13.26 11.80
C ILE A 59 -15.74 14.35 12.24
N VAL A 60 -15.37 15.63 12.10
CA VAL A 60 -16.32 16.73 12.36
C VAL A 60 -17.47 16.66 11.37
N ASP A 61 -18.68 16.76 11.84
CA ASP A 61 -19.88 16.65 11.01
C ASP A 61 -19.90 17.69 9.88
N GLY A 62 -20.30 17.28 8.68
CA GLY A 62 -20.28 18.11 7.48
C GLY A 62 -18.89 18.53 6.96
N CYS A 63 -17.78 18.10 7.60
CA CYS A 63 -16.43 18.42 7.13
C CYS A 63 -16.00 17.50 5.98
N GLN A 64 -15.68 18.09 4.82
CA GLN A 64 -15.26 17.37 3.61
C GLN A 64 -13.74 17.34 3.40
N ARG A 65 -12.96 17.85 4.37
CA ARG A 65 -11.50 17.87 4.28
C ARG A 65 -10.89 16.55 4.70
N PRO A 66 -9.78 16.14 4.06
CA PRO A 66 -9.09 14.92 4.47
C PRO A 66 -8.56 15.05 5.90
N GLY A 67 -8.61 13.95 6.65
CA GLY A 67 -7.96 13.85 7.96
C GLY A 67 -6.44 14.01 7.81
N SER A 68 -5.80 14.65 8.79
CA SER A 68 -4.35 14.85 8.82
C SER A 68 -3.64 13.68 9.49
N GLY A 69 -2.60 13.17 8.84
CA GLY A 69 -1.65 12.22 9.44
C GLY A 69 -2.30 11.03 10.16
N SER A 70 -2.01 10.89 11.44
CA SER A 70 -2.55 9.84 12.33
C SER A 70 -3.90 10.20 12.96
N GLY A 71 -4.36 11.44 12.79
CA GLY A 71 -5.59 11.96 13.41
C GLY A 71 -6.85 11.74 12.58
N ASP A 72 -7.99 11.81 13.26
CA ASP A 72 -9.31 11.77 12.63
C ASP A 72 -9.77 13.17 12.20
N LEU A 73 -9.05 14.21 12.58
CA LEU A 73 -9.34 15.61 12.29
C LEU A 73 -8.54 16.08 11.06
N CYS A 74 -9.07 17.02 10.30
CA CYS A 74 -8.27 17.74 9.30
C CYS A 74 -7.33 18.75 9.99
N GLY A 75 -6.31 19.23 9.28
CA GLY A 75 -5.30 20.11 9.87
C GLY A 75 -5.87 21.34 10.59
N GLU A 76 -6.93 21.96 10.06
CA GLU A 76 -7.58 23.10 10.72
C GLU A 76 -8.33 22.69 11.97
N HIS A 77 -9.08 21.59 11.93
CA HIS A 77 -9.78 21.10 13.12
C HIS A 77 -8.80 20.55 14.17
N GLU A 78 -7.63 20.07 13.78
CA GLU A 78 -6.59 19.66 14.72
C GLU A 78 -6.01 20.86 15.48
N VAL A 79 -5.78 21.98 14.80
CA VAL A 79 -5.36 23.25 15.43
C VAL A 79 -6.46 23.80 16.35
N GLN A 80 -7.74 23.79 15.91
CA GLN A 80 -8.86 24.19 16.73
C GLN A 80 -9.00 23.30 17.98
N TRP A 81 -8.95 21.97 17.78
CA TRP A 81 -9.00 21.00 18.88
C TRP A 81 -7.90 21.22 19.90
N SER A 82 -6.65 21.43 19.46
CA SER A 82 -5.52 21.69 20.37
C SER A 82 -5.75 22.92 21.25
N ARG A 83 -6.38 23.96 20.70
CA ARG A 83 -6.73 25.18 21.47
C ARG A 83 -7.85 24.91 22.48
N GLU A 84 -8.90 24.21 22.08
CA GLU A 84 -10.04 23.91 22.96
C GLU A 84 -9.65 22.88 24.04
N GLN A 85 -8.81 21.92 23.72
CA GLN A 85 -8.23 20.99 24.69
C GLN A 85 -7.42 21.72 25.78
N ALA A 86 -6.63 22.73 25.40
CA ALA A 86 -5.89 23.56 26.34
C ALA A 86 -6.82 24.36 27.26
N ARG A 87 -8.08 24.61 26.87
CA ARG A 87 -9.13 25.25 27.68
C ARG A 87 -9.94 24.24 28.51
N GLY A 88 -9.59 22.96 28.48
CA GLY A 88 -10.29 21.90 29.23
C GLY A 88 -11.55 21.36 28.56
N VAL A 89 -11.81 21.70 27.29
CA VAL A 89 -12.97 21.20 26.54
C VAL A 89 -12.75 19.71 26.19
N GLY A 90 -13.75 18.86 26.42
CA GLY A 90 -13.71 17.45 26.04
C GLY A 90 -13.88 17.26 24.52
N LYS A 91 -13.26 16.19 23.95
CA LYS A 91 -13.31 15.92 22.49
C LYS A 91 -14.74 15.80 21.95
N ALA A 92 -15.65 15.17 22.69
CA ALA A 92 -17.04 15.03 22.26
C ALA A 92 -17.75 16.39 22.15
N ALA A 93 -17.55 17.28 23.13
CA ALA A 93 -18.10 18.64 23.11
C ALA A 93 -17.51 19.47 21.96
N PHE A 94 -16.21 19.34 21.69
CA PHE A 94 -15.58 19.97 20.53
C PHE A 94 -16.21 19.49 19.22
N LEU A 95 -16.35 18.17 19.04
CA LEU A 95 -16.90 17.60 17.79
C LEU A 95 -18.34 18.06 17.52
N SER A 96 -19.17 18.23 18.57
CA SER A 96 -20.54 18.69 18.42
C SER A 96 -20.66 20.19 18.14
N ALA A 97 -19.65 20.99 18.51
CA ALA A 97 -19.62 22.44 18.32
C ALA A 97 -18.89 22.91 17.07
N ALA A 98 -17.96 22.08 16.55
CA ALA A 98 -17.13 22.43 15.41
C ALA A 98 -17.96 22.46 14.11
N THR A 99 -17.72 23.48 13.29
CA THR A 99 -18.41 23.65 12.00
C THR A 99 -17.66 22.93 10.89
N GLY A 100 -18.36 22.12 10.09
CA GLY A 100 -17.81 21.42 8.94
C GLY A 100 -17.18 22.38 7.92
N LEU A 101 -16.06 21.97 7.35
CA LEU A 101 -15.33 22.76 6.37
C LEU A 101 -15.47 22.15 4.97
N PRO A 102 -15.60 22.97 3.91
CA PRO A 102 -15.72 22.50 2.54
C PRO A 102 -14.43 21.81 2.07
N ARG A 103 -14.55 20.95 1.08
CA ARG A 103 -13.41 20.26 0.45
C ARG A 103 -12.45 21.28 -0.17
N TYR A 104 -11.14 21.03 -0.03
CA TYR A 104 -10.15 21.79 -0.77
C TYR A 104 -10.31 21.56 -2.28
N VAL A 105 -10.35 22.65 -3.02
CA VAL A 105 -10.27 22.59 -4.48
C VAL A 105 -8.87 22.12 -4.86
N ARG A 106 -8.78 21.00 -5.55
CA ARG A 106 -7.50 20.45 -6.01
C ARG A 106 -7.20 21.01 -7.39
N VAL A 107 -6.20 21.87 -7.45
CA VAL A 107 -5.80 22.59 -8.68
C VAL A 107 -5.55 21.61 -9.84
N GLU A 108 -4.86 20.51 -9.57
CA GLU A 108 -4.46 19.53 -10.60
C GLU A 108 -5.61 18.66 -11.13
N ASP A 109 -6.66 18.48 -10.35
CA ASP A 109 -7.80 17.60 -10.70
C ASP A 109 -9.02 18.40 -11.19
N THR A 110 -9.07 19.69 -10.88
CA THR A 110 -10.21 20.55 -11.25
C THR A 110 -9.99 21.14 -12.65
N PRO A 111 -10.94 20.93 -13.60
CA PRO A 111 -10.85 21.52 -14.91
C PRO A 111 -11.10 23.03 -14.87
N CYS A 112 -10.49 23.75 -15.79
CA CYS A 112 -10.80 25.15 -16.06
C CYS A 112 -12.27 25.30 -16.50
N ARG A 113 -12.96 26.36 -16.07
CA ARG A 113 -14.36 26.67 -16.46
C ARG A 113 -14.55 26.79 -17.99
N ILE A 114 -13.47 27.14 -18.72
CA ILE A 114 -13.48 27.30 -20.18
C ILE A 114 -12.87 26.07 -20.88
N CYS A 115 -11.79 25.49 -20.31
CA CYS A 115 -11.04 24.40 -20.92
C CYS A 115 -11.26 23.10 -20.14
N PRO A 116 -12.03 22.12 -20.65
CA PRO A 116 -12.31 20.88 -19.93
C PRO A 116 -11.05 20.02 -19.69
N ASP A 117 -10.03 20.17 -20.56
CA ASP A 117 -8.81 19.34 -20.52
C ASP A 117 -7.60 20.03 -19.90
N ARG A 118 -7.78 21.22 -19.31
CA ARG A 118 -6.71 21.94 -18.60
C ARG A 118 -7.03 22.07 -17.12
N PRO A 119 -6.05 21.85 -16.23
CA PRO A 119 -6.23 22.11 -14.80
C PRO A 119 -6.32 23.63 -14.54
N ILE A 120 -6.96 23.98 -13.44
CA ILE A 120 -6.97 25.38 -12.98
C ILE A 120 -5.59 25.81 -12.46
N ALA A 121 -5.33 27.11 -12.48
CA ALA A 121 -4.12 27.67 -11.88
C ALA A 121 -4.31 28.02 -10.41
N GLN A 122 -5.52 28.45 -10.02
CA GLN A 122 -5.89 28.86 -8.68
C GLN A 122 -7.37 28.53 -8.43
N SER A 123 -7.73 28.38 -7.16
CA SER A 123 -9.07 27.97 -6.74
C SER A 123 -10.13 29.07 -6.86
N GLU A 124 -9.74 30.35 -6.86
CA GLU A 124 -10.68 31.47 -6.75
C GLU A 124 -11.47 31.69 -8.05
N LEU A 125 -10.77 31.71 -9.17
CA LEU A 125 -11.38 31.98 -10.49
C LEU A 125 -11.77 30.71 -11.25
N LEU A 126 -11.23 29.56 -10.87
CA LEU A 126 -11.36 28.27 -11.56
C LEU A 126 -10.93 28.35 -13.04
N LEU A 127 -9.91 29.14 -13.33
CA LEU A 127 -9.34 29.32 -14.66
C LEU A 127 -7.96 28.65 -14.78
N CYS A 128 -7.63 28.12 -15.95
CA CYS A 128 -6.27 27.74 -16.26
C CYS A 128 -5.37 28.99 -16.37
N ARG A 129 -4.04 28.80 -16.27
CA ARG A 129 -3.08 29.92 -16.26
C ARG A 129 -3.26 30.87 -17.45
N SER A 130 -3.50 30.35 -18.64
CA SER A 130 -3.68 31.19 -19.85
C SER A 130 -4.94 32.05 -19.77
N HIS A 131 -6.08 31.48 -19.35
CA HIS A 131 -7.31 32.25 -19.21
C HIS A 131 -7.25 33.21 -18.01
N GLN A 132 -6.59 32.83 -16.93
CA GLN A 132 -6.35 33.73 -15.80
C GLN A 132 -5.53 34.97 -16.24
N MET A 133 -4.48 34.78 -17.00
CA MET A 133 -3.67 35.90 -17.53
C MET A 133 -4.44 36.74 -18.54
N ARG A 134 -5.32 36.15 -19.38
CA ARG A 134 -6.22 36.88 -20.28
C ARG A 134 -7.24 37.71 -19.49
N TRP A 135 -7.82 37.14 -18.41
CA TRP A 135 -8.72 37.86 -17.53
C TRP A 135 -8.04 39.07 -16.89
N PHE A 136 -6.87 38.91 -16.30
CA PHE A 136 -6.15 40.03 -15.69
C PHE A 136 -5.81 41.15 -16.70
N ARG A 137 -5.43 40.80 -17.91
CA ARG A 137 -5.18 41.80 -18.98
C ARG A 137 -6.48 42.52 -19.37
N TYR A 138 -7.59 41.80 -19.45
CA TYR A 138 -8.90 42.40 -19.74
C TYR A 138 -9.31 43.37 -18.63
N GLN A 139 -9.18 42.98 -17.38
CA GLN A 139 -9.44 43.85 -16.23
C GLN A 139 -8.58 45.12 -16.27
N GLN A 140 -7.30 45.00 -16.61
CA GLN A 140 -6.41 46.17 -16.74
C GLN A 140 -6.83 47.10 -17.89
N SER A 141 -7.42 46.58 -18.96
CA SER A 141 -7.83 47.37 -20.12
C SER A 141 -9.20 48.06 -19.95
N VAL A 142 -10.12 47.43 -19.19
CA VAL A 142 -11.51 47.90 -19.03
C VAL A 142 -11.74 48.58 -17.67
N GLY A 143 -10.88 48.31 -16.68
CA GLY A 143 -11.00 48.85 -15.32
C GLY A 143 -12.18 48.24 -14.54
N GLU A 144 -12.84 49.10 -13.77
CA GLU A 144 -13.97 48.69 -12.90
C GLU A 144 -15.22 48.18 -13.66
N ALA A 145 -15.31 48.47 -14.96
CA ALA A 145 -16.42 48.01 -15.80
C ALA A 145 -16.23 46.54 -16.28
N ALA A 146 -15.14 45.88 -15.89
CA ALA A 146 -14.87 44.46 -16.27
C ALA A 146 -15.85 43.52 -15.61
N GLN A 147 -16.73 42.87 -16.39
CA GLN A 147 -17.67 41.87 -15.94
C GLN A 147 -17.14 40.46 -16.23
N PHE A 148 -16.93 39.67 -15.20
CA PHE A 148 -16.31 38.37 -15.31
C PHE A 148 -17.12 37.36 -16.13
N ASP A 149 -18.42 37.29 -15.90
CA ASP A 149 -19.29 36.31 -16.58
C ASP A 149 -19.48 36.64 -18.07
N GLU A 150 -19.54 37.91 -18.46
CA GLU A 150 -19.57 38.31 -19.87
C GLU A 150 -18.25 37.97 -20.58
N TRP A 151 -17.14 38.30 -19.94
CA TRP A 151 -15.83 37.92 -20.44
C TRP A 151 -15.68 36.41 -20.55
N LEU A 152 -16.13 35.63 -19.55
CA LEU A 152 -16.06 34.18 -19.55
C LEU A 152 -16.77 33.59 -20.78
N ASN A 153 -17.99 34.07 -21.08
CA ASN A 153 -18.82 33.62 -22.19
C ASN A 153 -18.21 34.00 -23.57
N SER A 154 -17.34 35.00 -23.61
CA SER A 154 -16.64 35.42 -24.85
C SER A 154 -15.38 34.58 -25.16
N GLN A 155 -14.95 33.72 -24.24
CA GLN A 155 -13.71 32.97 -24.40
C GLN A 155 -13.95 31.61 -25.10
N SER A 156 -12.94 31.16 -25.85
CA SER A 156 -12.90 29.85 -26.48
C SER A 156 -11.97 28.90 -25.75
N PRO A 157 -12.30 27.58 -25.66
CA PRO A 157 -11.43 26.59 -25.07
C PRO A 157 -10.06 26.52 -25.76
N LEU A 158 -9.04 26.26 -24.97
CA LEU A 158 -7.69 26.02 -25.43
C LEU A 158 -7.40 24.50 -25.40
N PRO A 159 -6.53 23.99 -26.31
CA PRO A 159 -6.18 22.58 -26.31
C PRO A 159 -5.54 22.16 -24.99
N GLY A 160 -5.89 20.96 -24.51
CA GLY A 160 -5.32 20.36 -23.31
C GLY A 160 -3.87 19.93 -23.52
N TYR A 161 -3.15 19.70 -22.43
CA TYR A 161 -1.77 19.20 -22.45
C TYR A 161 -1.69 17.67 -22.24
N GLY A 162 -2.84 17.00 -22.16
CA GLY A 162 -2.94 15.57 -21.88
C GLY A 162 -2.81 15.23 -20.39
N THR A 163 -2.58 13.96 -20.12
CA THR A 163 -2.30 13.45 -18.77
C THR A 163 -0.83 13.60 -18.42
N CYS A 164 -0.50 13.60 -17.13
CA CYS A 164 0.87 13.64 -16.66
C CYS A 164 1.68 12.46 -17.23
N VAL A 165 2.91 12.71 -17.69
CA VAL A 165 3.80 11.69 -18.26
C VAL A 165 4.43 10.77 -17.22
N VAL A 166 4.33 11.10 -15.93
CA VAL A 166 4.74 10.19 -14.86
C VAL A 166 3.82 8.98 -14.86
N ALA A 167 4.40 7.80 -15.04
CA ALA A 167 3.69 6.56 -15.39
C ALA A 167 2.48 6.23 -14.49
N VAL A 168 2.57 6.52 -13.20
CA VAL A 168 1.53 6.22 -12.22
C VAL A 168 0.66 7.42 -11.84
N CYS A 169 0.78 8.54 -12.55
CA CYS A 169 0.03 9.77 -12.27
C CYS A 169 -1.21 9.90 -13.16
N LEU A 170 -2.35 10.21 -12.54
CA LEU A 170 -3.64 10.39 -13.23
C LEU A 170 -4.03 11.86 -13.38
N SER A 171 -3.21 12.78 -12.87
CA SER A 171 -3.51 14.22 -12.94
C SER A 171 -3.26 14.77 -14.34
N ARG A 172 -3.97 15.86 -14.70
CA ARG A 172 -3.74 16.55 -15.95
C ARG A 172 -2.38 17.26 -15.95
N ALA A 173 -1.71 17.25 -17.10
CA ALA A 173 -0.52 18.09 -17.31
C ALA A 173 -0.91 19.57 -17.33
N HIS A 174 -0.04 20.44 -16.80
CA HIS A 174 -0.29 21.89 -16.77
C HIS A 174 0.49 22.67 -17.84
N ALA A 175 1.38 21.98 -18.55
CA ALA A 175 2.19 22.52 -19.64
C ALA A 175 2.56 21.41 -20.66
N PRO A 176 3.02 21.77 -21.90
CA PRO A 176 3.42 20.79 -22.92
C PRO A 176 4.56 19.86 -22.52
N LEU A 177 5.32 20.17 -21.46
CA LEU A 177 6.31 19.24 -20.87
C LEU A 177 5.67 17.93 -20.39
N GLY A 178 4.33 17.91 -20.25
CA GLY A 178 3.59 16.73 -19.86
C GLY A 178 3.55 16.47 -18.34
N LEU A 179 4.08 17.37 -17.52
CA LEU A 179 4.03 17.23 -16.06
C LEU A 179 2.79 17.91 -15.45
N CYS A 180 2.19 17.31 -14.42
CA CYS A 180 1.21 18.01 -13.59
C CYS A 180 1.93 18.99 -12.65
N THR A 181 1.23 19.95 -12.07
CA THR A 181 1.81 20.99 -11.20
C THR A 181 2.69 20.44 -10.09
N ARG A 182 2.30 19.32 -9.47
CA ARG A 182 3.08 18.70 -8.37
C ARG A 182 4.33 18.01 -8.88
N HIS A 183 4.24 17.32 -10.02
CA HIS A 183 5.41 16.68 -10.61
C HIS A 183 6.36 17.70 -11.22
N ASP A 184 5.87 18.79 -11.75
CA ASP A 184 6.72 19.89 -12.20
C ASP A 184 7.52 20.51 -11.04
N ALA A 185 6.85 20.82 -9.93
CA ALA A 185 7.52 21.30 -8.71
C ALA A 185 8.51 20.28 -8.13
N ARG A 186 8.22 18.97 -8.25
CA ARG A 186 9.15 17.91 -7.84
C ARG A 186 10.33 17.80 -8.80
N TYR A 187 10.09 17.86 -10.10
CA TYR A 187 11.11 17.83 -11.14
C TYR A 187 12.15 18.95 -10.96
N GLU A 188 11.66 20.18 -10.67
CA GLU A 188 12.52 21.30 -10.31
C GLU A 188 13.37 21.03 -9.06
N ARG A 189 12.76 20.50 -8.01
CA ARG A 189 13.43 20.18 -6.72
C ARG A 189 14.47 19.07 -6.87
N ASP A 190 14.20 18.10 -7.72
CA ASP A 190 15.09 16.96 -8.00
C ASP A 190 16.24 17.35 -8.97
N GLY A 191 16.38 18.63 -9.32
CA GLY A 191 17.45 19.17 -10.16
C GLY A 191 17.24 18.94 -11.66
N ARG A 192 16.00 18.76 -12.11
CA ARG A 192 15.62 18.55 -13.52
C ARG A 192 16.35 17.37 -14.18
N PRO A 193 16.16 16.14 -13.74
CA PRO A 193 16.80 14.98 -14.34
C PRO A 193 16.57 14.92 -15.85
N GLY A 194 17.65 14.87 -16.62
CA GLY A 194 17.60 14.89 -18.09
C GLY A 194 17.40 16.26 -18.74
N GLY A 195 17.31 17.34 -17.96
CA GLY A 195 17.32 18.72 -18.44
C GLY A 195 16.20 19.09 -19.44
N ALA A 196 15.02 18.42 -19.33
CA ALA A 196 13.91 18.70 -20.24
C ALA A 196 13.41 20.13 -20.10
N MET A 197 13.36 20.86 -21.21
CA MET A 197 12.96 22.27 -21.28
C MET A 197 12.00 22.53 -22.43
N LEU A 198 11.09 23.50 -22.22
CA LEU A 198 10.24 24.03 -23.26
C LEU A 198 10.92 25.23 -23.94
N PRO A 199 10.79 25.42 -25.27
CA PRO A 199 11.29 26.57 -25.95
C PRO A 199 10.73 27.90 -25.40
N VAL A 200 11.50 28.96 -25.46
CA VAL A 200 11.04 30.28 -25.05
C VAL A 200 9.79 30.66 -25.85
N ARG A 201 8.75 31.18 -25.17
CA ARG A 201 7.46 31.56 -25.76
C ARG A 201 6.70 30.40 -26.43
N TRP A 202 6.88 29.14 -25.95
CA TRP A 202 6.17 27.95 -26.43
C TRP A 202 4.64 28.14 -26.51
N TRP A 203 4.04 28.96 -25.62
CA TRP A 203 2.60 29.25 -25.59
C TRP A 203 2.09 29.92 -26.88
N ASN A 204 2.91 30.74 -27.58
CA ASN A 204 2.52 31.36 -28.84
C ASN A 204 2.26 30.29 -29.92
N ARG A 205 3.04 29.24 -29.95
CA ARG A 205 2.95 28.16 -30.93
C ARG A 205 1.81 27.21 -30.57
N TYR A 206 1.80 26.74 -29.33
CA TYR A 206 0.82 25.78 -28.89
C TYR A 206 -0.61 26.35 -28.78
N GLU A 207 -0.78 27.51 -28.17
CA GLU A 207 -2.09 28.08 -27.90
C GLU A 207 -2.72 28.81 -29.09
N ARG A 208 -1.91 29.35 -30.00
CA ARG A 208 -2.42 30.09 -31.16
C ARG A 208 -2.59 29.24 -32.40
N ILE A 209 -1.70 28.26 -32.62
CA ILE A 209 -1.62 27.50 -33.86
C ILE A 209 -2.01 26.03 -33.61
N GLY A 210 -1.97 25.54 -32.35
CA GLY A 210 -2.26 24.17 -31.98
C GLY A 210 -1.16 23.16 -32.36
N GLU A 211 0.03 23.67 -32.72
CA GLU A 211 1.14 22.80 -33.09
C GLU A 211 1.84 22.21 -31.87
N PRO A 212 2.27 20.94 -31.93
CA PRO A 212 3.10 20.32 -30.90
C PRO A 212 4.37 21.15 -30.67
N VAL A 213 4.74 21.31 -29.42
CA VAL A 213 5.97 22.04 -29.03
C VAL A 213 7.08 21.00 -28.87
N PRO A 214 8.22 21.16 -29.56
CA PRO A 214 9.38 20.31 -29.32
C PRO A 214 9.90 20.55 -27.90
N ILE A 215 10.29 19.47 -27.23
CA ILE A 215 10.91 19.51 -25.90
C ILE A 215 12.41 19.29 -26.14
N ASP A 216 13.23 20.20 -25.63
CA ASP A 216 14.69 20.06 -25.64
C ASP A 216 15.13 19.24 -24.41
N TYR A 217 15.94 18.22 -24.64
CA TYR A 217 16.47 17.35 -23.59
C TYR A 217 18.01 17.42 -23.59
N ALA A 218 18.61 17.51 -22.41
CA ALA A 218 20.05 17.24 -22.28
C ALA A 218 20.30 15.71 -22.29
N ASP A 219 19.40 14.93 -21.65
CA ASP A 219 19.36 13.46 -21.66
C ASP A 219 17.90 13.00 -21.54
N GLU A 220 17.27 12.69 -22.67
CA GLU A 220 15.89 12.23 -22.73
C GLU A 220 15.67 10.93 -21.95
N GLN A 221 16.66 10.03 -21.94
CA GLN A 221 16.55 8.76 -21.23
C GLN A 221 16.52 8.95 -19.70
N ALA A 222 17.31 9.91 -19.18
CA ALA A 222 17.27 10.27 -17.76
C ALA A 222 15.92 10.88 -17.37
N PHE A 223 15.32 11.75 -18.21
CA PHE A 223 13.97 12.27 -17.99
C PHE A 223 12.93 11.16 -17.99
N ARG A 224 12.97 10.25 -18.97
CA ARG A 224 12.05 9.11 -19.05
C ARG A 224 12.18 8.16 -17.84
N ARG A 225 13.41 7.87 -17.39
CA ARG A 225 13.65 7.08 -16.16
C ARG A 225 13.03 7.77 -14.94
N TRP A 226 13.25 9.08 -14.78
CA TRP A 226 12.65 9.84 -13.69
C TRP A 226 11.11 9.77 -13.73
N CYS A 227 10.49 9.92 -14.90
CA CYS A 227 9.04 9.79 -15.05
C CYS A 227 8.53 8.38 -14.70
N ALA A 228 9.29 7.34 -15.03
CA ALA A 228 8.92 5.95 -14.75
C ALA A 228 9.02 5.59 -13.25
N THR A 229 10.01 6.14 -12.54
CA THR A 229 10.28 5.81 -11.13
C THR A 229 9.63 6.77 -10.13
N THR A 230 9.17 7.93 -10.57
CA THR A 230 8.56 8.91 -9.67
C THR A 230 7.18 8.49 -9.20
N SER A 231 6.94 8.53 -7.87
CA SER A 231 5.66 8.17 -7.27
C SER A 231 4.57 9.21 -7.54
N ALA A 232 3.32 8.76 -7.74
CA ALA A 232 2.18 9.66 -7.89
C ALA A 232 1.96 10.54 -6.65
N PRO A 233 1.49 11.79 -6.84
CA PRO A 233 1.12 12.63 -5.72
C PRO A 233 -0.07 12.00 -4.96
N PRO A 234 -0.10 12.11 -3.62
CA PRO A 234 -1.20 11.57 -2.83
C PRO A 234 -2.53 12.20 -3.23
N GLY A 235 -3.46 11.38 -3.65
CA GLY A 235 -4.82 11.78 -4.04
C GLY A 235 -5.83 11.53 -2.92
N GLY A 236 -6.78 12.39 -2.65
CA GLY A 236 -7.86 12.27 -1.65
C GLY A 236 -8.17 10.83 -1.17
N GLY A 237 -9.29 10.27 -1.52
CA GLY A 237 -9.66 8.88 -1.18
C GLY A 237 -9.02 7.79 -2.05
N ARG A 238 -7.99 8.07 -2.86
CA ARG A 238 -7.44 7.10 -3.83
C ARG A 238 -6.32 6.25 -3.27
N ILE A 239 -6.37 4.96 -3.57
CA ILE A 239 -5.26 4.01 -3.46
C ILE A 239 -4.88 3.63 -4.90
N ASN A 240 -3.69 3.99 -5.34
CA ASN A 240 -3.23 3.81 -6.71
C ASN A 240 -2.24 2.64 -6.79
N LEU A 241 -2.66 1.52 -7.38
CA LEU A 241 -1.88 0.30 -7.55
C LEU A 241 -1.14 0.22 -8.90
N LEU A 242 -1.30 1.23 -9.76
CA LEU A 242 -0.58 1.27 -11.05
C LEU A 242 0.92 1.16 -10.84
N GLY A 243 1.60 0.41 -11.72
CA GLY A 243 3.04 0.19 -11.65
C GLY A 243 3.47 -0.86 -10.64
N LEU A 244 2.56 -1.49 -9.90
CA LEU A 244 2.84 -2.73 -9.17
C LEU A 244 2.82 -3.92 -10.12
N ARG A 245 3.55 -4.98 -9.77
CA ARG A 245 3.41 -6.26 -10.45
C ARG A 245 1.98 -6.80 -10.26
N PRO A 246 1.41 -7.49 -11.27
CA PRO A 246 0.00 -7.92 -11.22
C PRO A 246 -0.34 -8.73 -9.97
N LEU A 247 0.54 -9.63 -9.52
CA LEU A 247 0.34 -10.43 -8.31
C LEU A 247 0.24 -9.54 -7.06
N VAL A 248 1.17 -8.60 -6.88
CA VAL A 248 1.16 -7.70 -5.71
C VAL A 248 -0.09 -6.81 -5.70
N ALA A 249 -0.52 -6.34 -6.87
CA ALA A 249 -1.77 -5.56 -6.98
C ALA A 249 -2.98 -6.41 -6.57
N ALA A 250 -3.07 -7.66 -7.03
CA ALA A 250 -4.14 -8.60 -6.66
C ALA A 250 -4.10 -8.93 -5.15
N GLU A 251 -2.91 -9.14 -4.57
CA GLU A 251 -2.71 -9.40 -3.14
C GLU A 251 -3.18 -8.23 -2.27
N ILE A 252 -2.89 -6.99 -2.68
CA ILE A 252 -3.38 -5.80 -1.97
C ILE A 252 -4.90 -5.68 -2.08
N LYS A 253 -5.48 -5.86 -3.28
CA LYS A 253 -6.94 -5.85 -3.49
C LYS A 253 -7.64 -6.87 -2.59
N TRP A 254 -7.13 -8.09 -2.56
CA TRP A 254 -7.64 -9.15 -1.69
C TRP A 254 -7.55 -8.77 -0.21
N GLY A 255 -6.39 -8.31 0.24
CA GLY A 255 -6.19 -7.89 1.63
C GLY A 255 -7.12 -6.76 2.07
N LEU A 256 -7.34 -5.75 1.21
CA LEU A 256 -8.30 -4.66 1.48
C LEU A 256 -9.72 -5.17 1.61
N PHE A 257 -10.14 -6.06 0.70
CA PHE A 257 -11.48 -6.64 0.70
C PHE A 257 -11.73 -7.48 1.95
N VAL A 258 -10.83 -8.41 2.29
CA VAL A 258 -10.99 -9.28 3.47
C VAL A 258 -10.98 -8.46 4.75
N HIS A 259 -10.09 -7.47 4.85
CA HIS A 259 -10.05 -6.56 6.00
C HIS A 259 -11.37 -5.78 6.15
N ALA A 260 -11.96 -5.30 5.07
CA ALA A 260 -13.22 -4.55 5.11
C ALA A 260 -14.41 -5.41 5.61
N ARG A 261 -14.36 -6.74 5.44
CA ARG A 261 -15.41 -7.67 5.86
C ARG A 261 -15.31 -8.17 7.30
N ARG A 262 -14.26 -7.80 8.03
CA ARG A 262 -14.10 -8.24 9.43
C ARG A 262 -15.15 -7.60 10.33
N ALA A 263 -15.57 -8.33 11.34
CA ALA A 263 -16.56 -7.83 12.31
C ALA A 263 -16.05 -6.61 13.11
N ARG A 264 -14.75 -6.55 13.40
CA ARG A 264 -14.10 -5.43 14.12
C ARG A 264 -12.73 -5.15 13.52
N PRO A 265 -12.67 -4.55 12.33
CA PRO A 265 -11.40 -4.27 11.69
C PRO A 265 -10.66 -3.14 12.41
N GLN A 266 -9.34 -3.29 12.54
CA GLN A 266 -8.49 -2.17 12.91
C GLN A 266 -8.51 -1.15 11.79
N ARG A 267 -8.61 0.14 12.10
CA ARG A 267 -8.62 1.18 11.07
C ARG A 267 -7.27 1.27 10.38
N TRP A 268 -7.27 1.09 9.04
CA TRP A 268 -6.12 1.36 8.20
C TRP A 268 -6.26 2.74 7.56
N GLN A 269 -5.33 3.62 7.89
CA GLN A 269 -5.32 4.95 7.27
C GLN A 269 -4.79 4.85 5.83
N LEU A 270 -5.40 5.60 4.91
CA LEU A 270 -4.98 5.62 3.51
C LEU A 270 -3.52 6.06 3.33
N GLY A 271 -2.98 6.89 4.22
CA GLY A 271 -1.57 7.28 4.22
C GLY A 271 -0.64 6.09 4.38
N TRP A 272 -0.93 5.17 5.29
CA TRP A 272 -0.13 3.95 5.52
C TRP A 272 -0.26 2.96 4.37
N LEU A 273 -1.47 2.81 3.81
CA LEU A 273 -1.69 1.98 2.61
C LEU A 273 -0.89 2.50 1.41
N ARG A 274 -0.87 3.82 1.20
CA ARG A 274 -0.06 4.45 0.15
C ARG A 274 1.43 4.23 0.38
N SER A 275 1.90 4.35 1.63
CA SER A 275 3.30 4.05 1.97
C SER A 275 3.65 2.60 1.67
N LEU A 276 2.75 1.65 1.97
CA LEU A 276 2.94 0.24 1.60
C LEU A 276 3.05 0.07 0.09
N VAL A 277 2.13 0.66 -0.68
CA VAL A 277 2.14 0.60 -2.15
C VAL A 277 3.42 1.18 -2.73
N ILE A 278 3.90 2.32 -2.20
CA ILE A 278 5.15 2.95 -2.62
C ILE A 278 6.32 2.00 -2.32
N THR A 279 6.40 1.45 -1.11
CA THR A 279 7.44 0.48 -0.75
C THR A 279 7.45 -0.74 -1.66
N CYS A 280 6.27 -1.31 -1.97
CA CYS A 280 6.16 -2.45 -2.89
C CYS A 280 6.65 -2.12 -4.29
N ARG A 281 6.40 -0.90 -4.76
CA ARG A 281 6.83 -0.42 -6.07
C ARG A 281 8.33 -0.17 -6.11
N ASP A 282 8.88 0.52 -5.10
CA ASP A 282 10.29 0.87 -5.02
C ASP A 282 11.19 -0.38 -4.89
N LEU A 283 10.68 -1.44 -4.27
CA LEU A 283 11.36 -2.73 -4.13
C LEU A 283 11.06 -3.70 -5.28
N GLU A 284 10.23 -3.32 -6.25
CA GLU A 284 9.81 -4.17 -7.37
C GLU A 284 9.35 -5.58 -6.92
N LEU A 285 8.60 -5.64 -5.81
CA LEU A 285 8.23 -6.91 -5.19
C LEU A 285 7.48 -7.84 -6.15
N ASP A 286 7.83 -9.13 -6.10
CA ASP A 286 7.12 -10.20 -6.82
C ASP A 286 5.83 -10.61 -6.12
N SER A 287 5.83 -10.63 -4.79
CA SER A 287 4.70 -10.99 -3.92
C SER A 287 4.86 -10.37 -2.54
N LEU A 288 3.75 -9.97 -1.91
CA LEU A 288 3.75 -9.53 -0.51
C LEU A 288 4.14 -10.62 0.47
N VAL A 289 3.91 -11.89 0.14
CA VAL A 289 4.26 -13.03 1.02
C VAL A 289 5.77 -13.09 1.27
N GLY A 290 6.58 -12.68 0.29
CA GLY A 290 8.03 -12.62 0.40
C GLY A 290 8.56 -11.36 1.12
N LEU A 291 7.69 -10.43 1.49
CA LEU A 291 8.10 -9.17 2.12
C LEU A 291 8.66 -9.43 3.52
N GLN A 292 9.94 -9.13 3.72
CA GLN A 292 10.60 -9.26 5.02
C GLN A 292 10.06 -8.24 6.04
N PRO A 293 9.96 -8.60 7.33
CA PRO A 293 9.39 -7.72 8.36
C PRO A 293 10.21 -6.46 8.67
N ASP A 294 11.50 -6.45 8.34
CA ASP A 294 12.46 -5.41 8.76
C ASP A 294 12.94 -4.50 7.61
N ILE A 295 12.05 -4.19 6.67
CA ILE A 295 12.38 -3.30 5.56
C ILE A 295 12.68 -1.90 6.08
N SER A 296 13.92 -1.43 5.87
CA SER A 296 14.32 -0.07 6.17
C SER A 296 13.52 0.92 5.30
N GLY A 297 13.04 2.00 5.91
CA GLY A 297 12.27 3.03 5.20
C GLY A 297 10.75 2.81 5.14
N CYS A 298 10.24 1.60 5.45
CA CYS A 298 8.80 1.35 5.51
C CYS A 298 8.24 1.73 6.89
N PRO A 299 7.23 2.61 6.99
CA PRO A 299 6.61 2.98 8.26
C PRO A 299 6.08 1.77 9.04
N GLN A 300 6.20 1.77 10.36
CA GLN A 300 5.76 0.66 11.23
C GLN A 300 4.31 0.22 10.95
N MET A 301 3.40 1.19 10.76
CA MET A 301 2.00 0.88 10.49
C MET A 301 1.78 0.26 9.10
N ALA A 302 2.53 0.67 8.09
CA ALA A 302 2.50 0.04 6.76
C ALA A 302 3.00 -1.41 6.83
N ARG A 303 4.05 -1.68 7.62
CA ARG A 303 4.53 -3.04 7.91
C ARG A 303 3.49 -3.90 8.63
N ALA A 304 2.77 -3.32 9.59
CA ALA A 304 1.67 -4.01 10.28
C ALA A 304 0.55 -4.40 9.31
N ILE A 305 0.18 -3.50 8.39
CA ILE A 305 -0.79 -3.77 7.33
C ILE A 305 -0.29 -4.90 6.41
N ALA A 306 0.97 -4.84 5.98
CA ALA A 306 1.56 -5.90 5.16
C ALA A 306 1.49 -7.27 5.82
N LYS A 307 1.85 -7.38 7.10
CA LYS A 307 1.76 -8.63 7.89
C LYS A 307 0.32 -9.16 7.96
N GLU A 308 -0.63 -8.25 8.09
CA GLU A 308 -2.04 -8.61 8.12
C GLU A 308 -2.51 -9.17 6.77
N ILE A 309 -2.12 -8.52 5.68
CA ILE A 309 -2.41 -9.00 4.31
C ILE A 309 -1.71 -10.36 4.08
N GLN A 310 -0.44 -10.49 4.42
CA GLN A 310 0.31 -11.75 4.30
C GLN A 310 -0.41 -12.93 4.98
N ARG A 311 -0.99 -12.68 6.15
CA ARG A 311 -1.74 -13.71 6.87
C ARG A 311 -2.96 -14.17 6.07
N GLU A 312 -3.75 -13.22 5.55
CA GLU A 312 -4.93 -13.55 4.74
C GLU A 312 -4.55 -14.25 3.42
N LEU A 313 -3.42 -13.89 2.83
CA LEU A 313 -2.90 -14.55 1.63
C LEU A 313 -2.46 -15.99 1.91
N ARG A 314 -1.82 -16.25 3.06
CA ARG A 314 -1.46 -17.63 3.44
C ARG A 314 -2.68 -18.54 3.55
N LEU A 315 -3.82 -18.01 4.01
CA LEU A 315 -5.08 -18.78 4.06
C LEU A 315 -5.62 -19.12 2.67
N VAL A 316 -5.28 -18.34 1.65
CA VAL A 316 -5.71 -18.58 0.26
C VAL A 316 -4.72 -19.48 -0.48
N TYR A 317 -3.42 -19.28 -0.26
CA TYR A 317 -2.37 -19.97 -1.02
C TYR A 317 -2.05 -21.37 -0.50
N TYR A 318 -2.32 -21.63 0.76
CA TYR A 318 -1.97 -22.89 1.41
C TYR A 318 -3.19 -23.54 2.03
N THR A 319 -3.37 -24.83 1.82
CA THR A 319 -4.23 -25.67 2.64
C THR A 319 -3.51 -26.06 3.93
N PRO A 320 -4.20 -26.58 4.96
CA PRO A 320 -3.53 -27.16 6.12
C PRO A 320 -2.46 -28.20 5.77
N ALA A 321 -2.71 -29.04 4.75
CA ALA A 321 -1.73 -30.03 4.30
C ALA A 321 -0.49 -29.37 3.69
N ASP A 322 -0.68 -28.34 2.85
CA ASP A 322 0.44 -27.58 2.26
C ASP A 322 1.29 -26.90 3.33
N THR A 323 0.67 -26.40 4.43
CA THR A 323 1.42 -25.78 5.53
C THR A 323 2.32 -26.77 6.25
N ARG A 324 1.93 -28.07 6.32
CA ARG A 324 2.75 -29.14 6.87
C ARG A 324 4.01 -29.36 6.05
N ASP A 325 3.85 -29.49 4.74
CA ASP A 325 4.98 -29.68 3.81
C ASP A 325 5.90 -28.46 3.78
N ALA A 326 5.35 -27.27 3.81
CA ALA A 326 6.09 -26.00 3.86
C ALA A 326 6.75 -25.74 5.23
N GLY A 327 6.35 -26.45 6.30
CA GLY A 327 6.96 -26.36 7.62
C GLY A 327 6.50 -25.18 8.45
N PHE A 328 5.22 -24.84 8.41
CA PHE A 328 4.64 -23.82 9.30
C PHE A 328 3.20 -24.19 9.70
N ILE A 329 2.65 -23.50 10.69
CA ILE A 329 1.25 -23.61 11.10
C ILE A 329 0.61 -22.23 10.98
N GLU A 330 -0.56 -22.17 10.32
CA GLU A 330 -1.44 -20.99 10.33
C GLU A 330 -2.70 -21.35 11.12
N THR A 331 -2.81 -20.83 12.34
CA THR A 331 -3.91 -21.24 13.27
C THR A 331 -5.27 -20.76 12.81
N ASP A 332 -5.33 -19.74 11.95
CA ASP A 332 -6.56 -19.24 11.34
C ASP A 332 -7.23 -20.31 10.43
N HIS A 333 -6.50 -21.28 9.89
CA HIS A 333 -7.08 -22.45 9.19
C HIS A 333 -7.99 -23.29 10.08
N PHE A 334 -7.75 -23.24 11.39
CA PHE A 334 -8.50 -23.98 12.40
C PHE A 334 -9.51 -23.06 13.13
N GLY A 335 -9.72 -21.82 12.64
CA GLY A 335 -10.61 -20.85 13.24
C GLY A 335 -10.12 -20.25 14.56
N ILE A 336 -8.84 -20.40 14.90
CA ILE A 336 -8.26 -19.97 16.17
C ILE A 336 -7.27 -18.83 15.95
N ARG A 337 -7.54 -17.71 16.63
CA ARG A 337 -6.68 -16.53 16.63
C ARG A 337 -6.26 -16.19 18.06
N PHE A 338 -4.96 -16.27 18.33
CA PHE A 338 -4.45 -15.96 19.66
C PHE A 338 -4.39 -14.44 19.91
N PRO A 339 -4.91 -13.95 21.06
CA PRO A 339 -4.77 -12.53 21.44
C PRO A 339 -3.30 -12.12 21.53
N HIS A 340 -2.98 -10.94 21.02
CA HIS A 340 -1.65 -10.34 21.10
C HIS A 340 -0.49 -11.14 20.47
N ARG A 341 -0.78 -12.21 19.73
CA ARG A 341 0.19 -13.04 19.01
C ARG A 341 -0.24 -13.25 17.56
N GLY A 342 0.74 -13.55 16.72
CA GLY A 342 0.45 -13.93 15.33
C GLY A 342 -0.23 -15.31 15.27
N SER A 343 -0.93 -15.57 14.20
CA SER A 343 -1.48 -16.89 13.86
C SER A 343 -0.47 -17.80 13.16
N HIS A 344 0.67 -17.27 12.76
CA HIS A 344 1.71 -17.94 12.02
C HIS A 344 2.83 -18.43 12.94
N PHE A 345 3.11 -19.73 12.89
CA PHE A 345 4.19 -20.38 13.64
C PHE A 345 5.13 -21.10 12.67
N ASP A 346 6.29 -20.53 12.44
CA ASP A 346 7.33 -21.08 11.59
C ASP A 346 8.04 -22.26 12.30
N LEU A 347 8.07 -23.41 11.66
CA LEU A 347 8.74 -24.64 12.11
C LEU A 347 9.99 -24.95 11.29
N THR A 348 10.34 -24.13 10.27
CA THR A 348 11.49 -24.39 9.39
C THR A 348 12.84 -24.39 10.12
N GLY A 349 12.89 -23.76 11.31
CA GLY A 349 14.05 -23.86 12.20
C GLY A 349 14.28 -25.24 12.83
N ILE A 350 13.40 -26.23 12.61
CA ILE A 350 13.60 -27.62 13.02
C ILE A 350 14.26 -28.34 11.85
N PRO A 351 15.53 -28.78 11.93
CA PRO A 351 16.27 -29.34 10.79
C PRO A 351 15.65 -30.62 10.24
N GLN A 352 15.26 -31.55 11.13
CA GLN A 352 14.74 -32.87 10.75
C GLN A 352 13.29 -32.78 10.31
N ARG A 353 12.99 -33.23 9.09
CA ARG A 353 11.62 -33.22 8.55
C ARG A 353 10.63 -34.02 9.41
N TRP A 354 11.03 -35.24 9.84
CA TRP A 354 10.17 -36.09 10.66
C TRP A 354 9.77 -35.44 11.99
N LEU A 355 10.74 -34.71 12.62
CA LEU A 355 10.48 -34.03 13.90
C LEU A 355 9.55 -32.82 13.67
N ARG A 356 9.77 -32.08 12.58
CA ARG A 356 8.91 -30.97 12.16
C ARG A 356 7.47 -31.44 11.90
N ASP A 357 7.32 -32.56 11.16
CA ASP A 357 6.02 -33.14 10.87
C ASP A 357 5.33 -33.60 12.17
N LEU A 358 6.05 -34.23 13.11
CA LEU A 358 5.52 -34.62 14.41
C LEU A 358 5.04 -33.41 15.25
N VAL A 359 5.83 -32.33 15.25
CA VAL A 359 5.46 -31.08 15.94
C VAL A 359 4.23 -30.46 15.29
N TRP A 360 4.15 -30.47 13.96
CA TRP A 360 3.00 -29.97 13.24
C TRP A 360 1.74 -30.79 13.58
N ASP A 361 1.79 -32.12 13.54
CA ASP A 361 0.67 -33.01 13.89
C ASP A 361 0.23 -32.82 15.36
N HIS A 362 1.19 -32.69 16.28
CA HIS A 362 0.90 -32.43 17.69
C HIS A 362 0.19 -31.10 17.90
N LEU A 363 0.72 -30.01 17.37
CA LEU A 363 0.19 -28.66 17.59
C LEU A 363 -1.17 -28.48 16.90
N THR A 364 -1.35 -29.01 15.69
CA THR A 364 -2.65 -28.95 14.99
C THR A 364 -3.68 -29.82 15.68
N GLY A 365 -3.27 -30.96 16.24
CA GLY A 365 -4.15 -31.78 17.12
C GLY A 365 -4.65 -30.99 18.32
N LEU A 366 -3.83 -30.14 18.95
CA LEU A 366 -4.28 -29.29 20.06
C LEU A 366 -5.32 -28.25 19.61
N LEU A 367 -5.24 -27.75 18.36
CA LEU A 367 -6.21 -26.79 17.81
C LEU A 367 -7.58 -27.45 17.55
N GLN A 368 -7.61 -28.74 17.31
CA GLN A 368 -8.83 -29.50 17.03
C GLN A 368 -9.55 -30.02 18.29
N LEU A 369 -8.95 -29.83 19.48
CA LEU A 369 -9.58 -30.23 20.75
C LEU A 369 -10.87 -29.42 20.99
N PRO A 370 -11.85 -29.97 21.70
CA PRO A 370 -13.06 -29.23 22.12
C PRO A 370 -12.76 -27.97 22.93
N GLN A 371 -11.65 -27.96 23.63
CA GLN A 371 -11.11 -26.79 24.34
C GLN A 371 -9.66 -26.51 23.87
N PRO A 372 -9.48 -25.77 22.79
CA PRO A 372 -8.15 -25.46 22.30
C PRO A 372 -7.40 -24.51 23.24
N PRO A 373 -6.06 -24.44 23.14
CA PRO A 373 -5.27 -23.52 23.93
C PRO A 373 -5.76 -22.06 23.76
N ARG A 374 -5.89 -21.34 24.87
CA ARG A 374 -6.33 -19.93 24.85
C ARG A 374 -5.23 -18.96 24.44
N THR A 375 -3.98 -19.40 24.49
CA THR A 375 -2.81 -18.57 24.17
C THR A 375 -1.81 -19.35 23.31
N GLY A 376 -1.02 -18.63 22.48
CA GLY A 376 0.04 -19.23 21.67
C GLY A 376 1.29 -19.67 22.45
N GLY A 377 1.30 -19.56 23.78
CA GLY A 377 2.48 -19.89 24.59
C GLY A 377 2.94 -21.34 24.47
N VAL A 378 1.98 -22.28 24.38
CA VAL A 378 2.29 -23.71 24.16
C VAL A 378 2.98 -23.92 22.82
N PHE A 379 2.51 -23.25 21.76
CA PHE A 379 3.10 -23.31 20.42
C PHE A 379 4.55 -22.82 20.42
N ASP A 380 4.83 -21.68 21.04
CA ASP A 380 6.19 -21.14 21.13
C ASP A 380 7.11 -22.01 21.98
N ALA A 381 6.62 -22.58 23.09
CA ALA A 381 7.39 -23.47 23.94
C ALA A 381 7.73 -24.77 23.22
N THR A 382 6.74 -25.40 22.58
CA THR A 382 6.93 -26.64 21.79
C THR A 382 7.90 -26.41 20.63
N ARG A 383 7.71 -25.32 19.88
CA ARG A 383 8.60 -24.96 18.76
C ARG A 383 10.06 -24.79 19.23
N ARG A 384 10.29 -24.01 20.30
CA ARG A 384 11.65 -23.82 20.85
C ARG A 384 12.28 -25.12 21.30
N ALA A 385 11.58 -25.92 22.09
CA ALA A 385 12.07 -27.19 22.55
C ALA A 385 12.40 -28.17 21.39
N ALA A 386 11.54 -28.20 20.35
CA ALA A 386 11.78 -29.02 19.17
C ALA A 386 12.96 -28.52 18.34
N THR A 387 13.15 -27.18 18.24
CA THR A 387 14.32 -26.60 17.55
C THR A 387 15.60 -26.95 18.30
N GLU A 388 15.65 -26.82 19.63
CA GLU A 388 16.79 -27.19 20.45
C GLU A 388 17.11 -28.69 20.34
N LEU A 389 16.08 -29.55 20.39
CA LEU A 389 16.25 -30.99 20.15
C LEU A 389 16.77 -31.28 18.74
N GLY A 390 16.23 -30.60 17.73
CA GLY A 390 16.67 -30.76 16.34
C GLY A 390 18.13 -30.41 16.14
N VAL A 391 18.60 -29.30 16.72
CA VAL A 391 20.02 -28.90 16.70
C VAL A 391 20.89 -29.92 17.45
N PHE A 392 20.44 -30.43 18.60
CA PHE A 392 21.16 -31.48 19.32
C PHE A 392 21.29 -32.75 18.46
N LEU A 393 20.21 -33.20 17.84
CA LEU A 393 20.24 -34.38 16.97
C LEU A 393 21.13 -34.17 15.74
N GLU A 394 21.16 -32.98 15.18
CA GLU A 394 22.02 -32.65 14.04
C GLU A 394 23.52 -32.78 14.39
N ASN A 395 23.91 -32.39 15.61
CA ASN A 395 25.29 -32.40 16.05
C ASN A 395 25.75 -33.73 16.65
N ASP A 396 24.89 -34.44 17.40
CA ASP A 396 25.27 -35.53 18.27
C ASP A 396 24.69 -36.90 17.85
N ALA A 397 23.67 -36.92 16.96
CA ALA A 397 23.08 -38.19 16.50
C ALA A 397 23.72 -38.73 15.22
N PRO A 398 23.72 -40.06 15.03
CA PRO A 398 24.09 -40.68 13.74
C PRO A 398 23.24 -40.11 12.61
N GLU A 399 23.86 -39.89 11.46
CA GLU A 399 23.21 -39.33 10.27
C GLU A 399 22.48 -38.00 10.54
N ALA A 400 23.00 -37.18 11.48
CA ALA A 400 22.40 -35.90 11.92
C ALA A 400 20.92 -36.02 12.34
N GLY A 401 20.52 -37.17 12.86
CA GLY A 401 19.15 -37.43 13.30
C GLY A 401 18.11 -37.40 12.17
N THR A 402 18.50 -37.66 10.94
CA THR A 402 17.59 -37.62 9.77
C THR A 402 16.52 -38.71 9.80
N THR A 403 16.78 -39.80 10.51
CA THR A 403 15.82 -40.87 10.71
C THR A 403 15.30 -40.90 12.14
N ARG A 404 14.01 -41.31 12.34
CA ARG A 404 13.36 -41.36 13.63
C ARG A 404 13.99 -42.41 14.58
N ASP A 405 14.58 -43.44 14.01
CA ASP A 405 15.17 -44.60 14.76
C ASP A 405 16.46 -44.21 15.47
N CYS A 406 17.14 -43.15 15.10
CA CYS A 406 18.32 -42.61 15.77
C CYS A 406 18.04 -41.96 17.16
N SER A 407 16.80 -41.83 17.54
CA SER A 407 16.38 -41.27 18.85
C SER A 407 16.33 -42.30 19.99
N THR A 408 16.73 -43.55 19.72
CA THR A 408 16.76 -44.60 20.75
C THR A 408 17.94 -44.48 21.71
N ALA A 409 17.84 -45.08 22.89
CA ALA A 409 18.64 -44.92 24.10
C ALA A 409 20.17 -44.90 23.98
N SER A 410 20.74 -45.24 22.80
CA SER A 410 22.20 -45.22 22.55
C SER A 410 22.79 -43.82 22.54
N THR A 411 22.03 -42.82 22.12
CA THR A 411 22.51 -41.44 22.03
C THR A 411 22.60 -40.73 23.40
N CYS A 412 21.86 -41.25 24.39
CA CYS A 412 21.90 -40.71 25.76
C CYS A 412 23.10 -41.24 26.57
N ALA A 413 23.78 -42.30 26.11
CA ALA A 413 24.87 -42.96 26.86
C ALA A 413 26.26 -42.29 26.65
N GLY A 414 26.37 -41.42 25.66
CA GLY A 414 27.63 -40.72 25.35
C GLY A 414 27.80 -39.34 25.96
N SER A 415 26.80 -38.80 26.63
CA SER A 415 26.82 -37.46 27.21
C SER A 415 27.50 -37.45 28.60
N SER A 416 28.43 -36.51 28.80
CA SER A 416 29.11 -36.27 30.08
C SER A 416 28.09 -36.07 31.21
N PRO A 417 28.37 -36.47 32.46
CA PRO A 417 27.39 -36.45 33.58
C PRO A 417 26.74 -35.10 33.86
N THR A 418 27.40 -34.02 33.49
CA THR A 418 26.90 -32.64 33.65
C THR A 418 25.74 -32.28 32.72
N ASN A 419 25.58 -32.97 31.58
CA ASN A 419 24.49 -32.70 30.65
C ASN A 419 23.27 -33.64 30.83
N VAL A 420 23.41 -34.71 31.60
CA VAL A 420 22.33 -35.72 31.80
C VAL A 420 21.15 -35.12 32.57
N ALA A 421 21.38 -34.18 33.49
CA ALA A 421 20.32 -33.56 34.27
C ALA A 421 19.40 -32.64 33.42
N ALA A 422 19.98 -31.90 32.48
CA ALA A 422 19.21 -31.04 31.58
C ALA A 422 18.43 -31.88 30.55
N ASN A 423 19.05 -32.94 30.01
CA ASN A 423 18.44 -33.82 29.02
C ASN A 423 17.35 -34.74 29.60
N ALA A 424 17.50 -35.19 30.86
CA ALA A 424 16.46 -36.01 31.54
C ALA A 424 15.15 -35.18 31.78
N THR A 425 15.26 -33.89 31.97
CA THR A 425 14.10 -33.01 32.13
C THR A 425 13.38 -32.77 30.79
N ALA A 426 14.11 -32.69 29.68
CA ALA A 426 13.53 -32.60 28.35
C ALA A 426 12.79 -33.91 27.98
N CYS A 427 13.43 -35.06 28.21
CA CYS A 427 12.84 -36.36 27.87
C CYS A 427 11.61 -36.76 28.74
N ARG A 428 11.51 -36.29 30.00
CA ARG A 428 10.34 -36.50 30.86
C ARG A 428 9.14 -35.63 30.52
N ARG A 429 9.32 -34.54 29.76
CA ARG A 429 8.22 -33.68 29.33
C ARG A 429 7.44 -34.22 28.12
N TRP A 430 7.94 -35.27 27.48
CA TRP A 430 7.33 -35.87 26.29
C TRP A 430 6.67 -37.26 26.53
N ARG A 431 6.57 -37.68 27.75
CA ARG A 431 5.72 -38.83 28.18
C ARG A 431 4.53 -38.26 28.98
#